data_27ae63b144f7574181d800696cbdfa0e
#
_entry.id   27ae63b144f7574181d800696cbdfa0e
#
_cell.length_a   1.000
_cell.length_b   1.000
_cell.length_c   1.000
_cell.angle_alpha   90.00
_cell.angle_beta   90.00
_cell.angle_gamma   90.00
#
_symmetry.space_group_name_H-M   'P 1'
#
loop_
_entity.id
_entity.type
_entity.pdbx_description
1 polymer ?
#
loop_
_entity_poly.entity_id
_entity_poly.type
_entity_poly.pdbx_seq_one_letter_code
_entity_poly.pdbx_strand_id
1 'polypeptide(L)'
;MGKKKPVLVVMAAGMGSRYGGMKQIDPVDEYGHIIIDFSIYDAVRAGFEKVVFIIKKENEELFREGIGARISKKVEVAYVYQDLNALPDGFSVPDGRVKPWGTGHAVLSCRGVVDGPFAVINADDYYGSHAFAMAYQYLTSEDEQPEDGKYHYMMVGYQIENTLTENGYVSRGICETDTDDYLQDINERTHIEKRGEETAYTEDDGKTWVTIPEGSIASMNMWGFTESILTELEQRFTAFLTKNLPVNPLKCEYFLPFVVDELLKEHKASVKVLRSADKWYGVTYKEDKPQVMAAIRALKAQGLYPEKLWEDK
;
A
#
# COMPACT_ATOMS: atom_id res chain seq x y z
N MET A 1 11.03 -16.87 23.43
CA MET A 1 10.62 -15.47 23.19
C MET A 1 9.20 -15.53 22.63
N GLY A 2 8.26 -14.66 23.08
CA GLY A 2 6.93 -14.60 22.48
C GLY A 2 7.01 -14.17 21.02
N LYS A 3 6.04 -14.62 20.19
CA LYS A 3 5.95 -14.20 18.79
C LYS A 3 5.83 -12.68 18.72
N LYS A 4 6.56 -12.06 17.80
CA LYS A 4 6.42 -10.64 17.52
C LYS A 4 5.09 -10.38 16.85
N LYS A 5 4.36 -9.37 17.31
CA LYS A 5 3.09 -8.96 16.71
C LYS A 5 3.34 -8.23 15.39
N PRO A 6 2.44 -8.40 14.41
CA PRO A 6 2.54 -7.68 13.14
C PRO A 6 2.54 -6.16 13.32
N VAL A 7 3.36 -5.49 12.52
CA VAL A 7 3.45 -4.02 12.45
C VAL A 7 2.69 -3.52 11.22
N LEU A 8 1.97 -2.40 11.34
CA LEU A 8 1.43 -1.71 10.19
C LEU A 8 2.44 -0.67 9.68
N VAL A 9 2.87 -0.81 8.43
CA VAL A 9 3.73 0.15 7.75
C VAL A 9 2.91 0.98 6.76
N VAL A 10 2.97 2.30 6.88
CA VAL A 10 2.19 3.24 6.08
C VAL A 10 3.11 4.05 5.19
N MET A 11 2.99 3.89 3.87
CA MET A 11 3.74 4.65 2.89
C MET A 11 3.13 6.04 2.69
N ALA A 12 3.76 7.06 3.25
CA ALA A 12 3.30 8.45 3.24
C ALA A 12 4.35 9.45 2.71
N ALA A 13 5.45 8.97 2.12
CA ALA A 13 6.50 9.82 1.54
C ALA A 13 6.16 10.34 0.13
N GLY A 14 5.20 9.72 -0.55
CA GLY A 14 4.71 10.14 -1.86
C GLY A 14 3.89 11.42 -1.77
N MET A 15 4.16 12.38 -2.67
CA MET A 15 3.27 13.54 -2.86
C MET A 15 2.25 13.18 -3.93
N GLY A 16 0.97 13.33 -3.62
CA GLY A 16 -0.11 13.20 -4.60
C GLY A 16 0.03 14.26 -5.70
N SER A 17 0.87 13.99 -6.69
CA SER A 17 1.21 14.95 -7.76
C SER A 17 0.00 15.44 -8.58
N ARG A 18 -1.09 14.65 -8.58
CA ARG A 18 -2.34 14.97 -9.28
C ARG A 18 -3.31 15.81 -8.43
N TYR A 19 -3.13 15.86 -7.12
CA TYR A 19 -4.06 16.52 -6.21
C TYR A 19 -3.71 18.00 -5.93
N GLY A 20 -2.48 18.42 -6.23
CA GLY A 20 -2.01 19.81 -6.06
C GLY A 20 -1.81 20.24 -4.60
N GLY A 21 -1.58 19.28 -3.68
CA GLY A 21 -1.36 19.53 -2.26
C GLY A 21 -1.06 18.24 -1.49
N MET A 22 -0.94 18.33 -0.15
CA MET A 22 -0.76 17.16 0.72
C MET A 22 -2.10 16.44 0.92
N LYS A 23 -2.45 15.58 -0.01
CA LYS A 23 -3.67 14.77 -0.05
C LYS A 23 -3.87 13.93 1.22
N GLN A 24 -2.78 13.48 1.84
CA GLN A 24 -2.78 12.60 3.00
C GLN A 24 -3.35 13.22 4.27
N ILE A 25 -3.47 14.57 4.32
CA ILE A 25 -3.98 15.30 5.48
C ILE A 25 -5.28 16.05 5.21
N ASP A 26 -5.90 15.83 4.04
CA ASP A 26 -7.17 16.47 3.70
C ASP A 26 -8.33 15.74 4.38
N PRO A 27 -9.11 16.41 5.27
CA PRO A 27 -10.17 15.76 6.03
C PRO A 27 -11.27 15.18 5.12
N VAL A 28 -11.76 13.99 5.50
CA VAL A 28 -12.86 13.29 4.81
C VAL A 28 -14.15 13.24 5.64
N ASP A 29 -14.16 13.85 6.82
CA ASP A 29 -15.35 14.03 7.64
C ASP A 29 -15.33 15.34 8.43
N GLU A 30 -16.44 15.64 9.11
CA GLU A 30 -16.64 16.86 9.90
C GLU A 30 -15.83 16.93 11.20
N TYR A 31 -15.26 15.80 11.63
CA TYR A 31 -14.41 15.70 12.84
C TYR A 31 -12.92 15.86 12.53
N GLY A 32 -12.58 16.10 11.27
CA GLY A 32 -11.20 16.30 10.82
C GLY A 32 -10.42 15.01 10.63
N HIS A 33 -11.09 13.85 10.59
CA HIS A 33 -10.40 12.61 10.26
C HIS A 33 -10.01 12.58 8.78
N ILE A 34 -8.83 12.07 8.51
CA ILE A 34 -8.29 11.84 7.15
C ILE A 34 -8.43 10.35 6.79
N ILE A 35 -8.25 9.98 5.53
CA ILE A 35 -8.46 8.58 5.08
C ILE A 35 -7.67 7.58 5.93
N ILE A 36 -6.40 7.88 6.22
CA ILE A 36 -5.54 6.98 6.98
C ILE A 36 -5.99 6.76 8.44
N ASP A 37 -6.77 7.70 9.04
CA ASP A 37 -7.34 7.48 10.36
C ASP A 37 -8.22 6.24 10.40
N PHE A 38 -9.01 6.00 9.34
CA PHE A 38 -9.90 4.84 9.22
C PHE A 38 -9.09 3.56 9.03
N SER A 39 -8.08 3.57 8.16
CA SER A 39 -7.20 2.41 7.95
C SER A 39 -6.45 2.02 9.23
N ILE A 40 -5.94 2.98 9.99
CA ILE A 40 -5.27 2.70 11.27
C ILE A 40 -6.28 2.24 12.33
N TYR A 41 -7.49 2.82 12.36
CA TYR A 41 -8.55 2.39 13.27
C TYR A 41 -8.91 0.92 13.04
N ASP A 42 -9.06 0.50 11.78
CA ASP A 42 -9.34 -0.89 11.42
C ASP A 42 -8.16 -1.82 11.75
N ALA A 43 -6.93 -1.37 11.51
CA ALA A 43 -5.73 -2.13 11.88
C ALA A 43 -5.62 -2.35 13.40
N VAL A 44 -5.86 -1.31 14.21
CA VAL A 44 -5.87 -1.43 15.67
C VAL A 44 -6.95 -2.42 16.13
N ARG A 45 -8.15 -2.36 15.55
CA ARG A 45 -9.23 -3.33 15.84
C ARG A 45 -8.88 -4.75 15.43
N ALA A 46 -8.10 -4.92 14.37
CA ALA A 46 -7.61 -6.22 13.92
C ALA A 46 -6.52 -6.80 14.84
N GLY A 47 -5.84 -5.95 15.64
CA GLY A 47 -4.82 -6.38 16.60
C GLY A 47 -3.42 -5.81 16.38
N PHE A 48 -3.21 -4.94 15.38
CA PHE A 48 -1.94 -4.24 15.20
C PHE A 48 -1.71 -3.28 16.38
N GLU A 49 -0.53 -3.36 16.99
CA GLU A 49 -0.17 -2.54 18.17
C GLU A 49 0.90 -1.51 17.86
N LYS A 50 1.46 -1.53 16.65
CA LYS A 50 2.48 -0.59 16.19
C LYS A 50 2.21 -0.15 14.76
N VAL A 51 2.35 1.16 14.53
CA VAL A 51 2.29 1.81 13.20
C VAL A 51 3.62 2.49 12.92
N VAL A 52 4.20 2.23 11.76
CA VAL A 52 5.41 2.87 11.27
C VAL A 52 5.06 3.70 10.04
N PHE A 53 5.20 5.01 10.11
CA PHE A 53 5.03 5.90 8.98
C PHE A 53 6.34 6.08 8.22
N ILE A 54 6.31 5.79 6.93
CA ILE A 54 7.38 6.16 6.00
C ILE A 54 7.05 7.53 5.44
N ILE A 55 7.80 8.54 5.83
CA ILE A 55 7.58 9.94 5.46
C ILE A 55 8.85 10.57 4.89
N LYS A 56 8.73 11.78 4.37
CA LYS A 56 9.89 12.65 4.17
C LYS A 56 10.21 13.35 5.48
N LYS A 57 11.50 13.59 5.76
CA LYS A 57 11.94 14.22 7.01
C LYS A 57 11.30 15.59 7.23
N GLU A 58 11.11 16.37 6.16
CA GLU A 58 10.48 17.69 6.22
C GLU A 58 9.01 17.65 6.69
N ASN A 59 8.34 16.49 6.60
CA ASN A 59 6.93 16.32 6.98
C ASN A 59 6.76 15.77 8.41
N GLU A 60 7.85 15.52 9.15
CA GLU A 60 7.79 14.85 10.47
C GLU A 60 6.90 15.59 11.46
N GLU A 61 7.11 16.90 11.64
CA GLU A 61 6.34 17.70 12.58
C GLU A 61 4.84 17.64 12.28
N LEU A 62 4.49 17.79 10.99
CA LEU A 62 3.11 17.71 10.54
C LEU A 62 2.45 16.35 10.85
N PHE A 63 3.18 15.25 10.64
CA PHE A 63 2.66 13.91 10.97
C PHE A 63 2.58 13.69 12.48
N ARG A 64 3.55 14.17 13.27
CA ARG A 64 3.55 14.04 14.73
C ARG A 64 2.41 14.82 15.39
N GLU A 65 2.23 16.09 15.00
CA GLU A 65 1.20 16.96 15.55
C GLU A 65 -0.20 16.65 15.00
N GLY A 66 -0.28 16.13 13.78
CA GLY A 66 -1.50 15.72 13.14
C GLY A 66 -1.95 14.33 13.59
N ILE A 67 -1.82 13.33 12.70
CA ILE A 67 -2.31 11.98 12.96
C ILE A 67 -1.59 11.30 14.15
N GLY A 68 -0.29 11.51 14.30
CA GLY A 68 0.49 10.92 15.37
C GLY A 68 -0.04 11.27 16.76
N ALA A 69 -0.38 12.54 17.00
CA ALA A 69 -0.95 12.99 18.26
C ALA A 69 -2.33 12.36 18.57
N ARG A 70 -3.12 12.07 17.52
CA ARG A 70 -4.44 11.43 17.68
C ARG A 70 -4.32 9.96 18.05
N ILE A 71 -3.46 9.21 17.35
CA ILE A 71 -3.40 7.74 17.46
C ILE A 71 -2.44 7.22 18.53
N SER A 72 -1.46 8.02 18.98
CA SER A 72 -0.40 7.59 19.92
C SER A 72 -0.91 7.10 21.28
N LYS A 73 -2.15 7.44 21.64
CA LYS A 73 -2.81 6.96 22.84
C LYS A 73 -3.36 5.52 22.69
N LYS A 74 -3.48 5.02 21.46
CA LYS A 74 -4.11 3.76 21.13
C LYS A 74 -3.14 2.73 20.53
N VAL A 75 -2.06 3.21 19.92
CA VAL A 75 -1.09 2.38 19.20
C VAL A 75 0.30 3.01 19.30
N GLU A 76 1.35 2.18 19.34
CA GLU A 76 2.73 2.66 19.24
C GLU A 76 2.97 3.27 17.87
N VAL A 77 3.60 4.46 17.82
CA VAL A 77 3.89 5.17 16.56
C VAL A 77 5.38 5.38 16.40
N ALA A 78 5.90 4.97 15.25
CA ALA A 78 7.28 5.24 14.84
C ALA A 78 7.30 5.93 13.46
N TYR A 79 8.41 6.60 13.17
CA TYR A 79 8.64 7.30 11.91
C TYR A 79 9.95 6.86 11.32
N VAL A 80 9.95 6.57 10.02
CA VAL A 80 11.15 6.33 9.21
C VAL A 80 11.14 7.27 8.02
N TYR A 81 12.32 7.56 7.48
CA TYR A 81 12.44 8.58 6.44
C TYR A 81 12.91 7.96 5.13
N GLN A 82 12.12 8.16 4.08
CA GLN A 82 12.56 7.87 2.72
C GLN A 82 13.46 9.02 2.25
N ASP A 83 14.77 8.88 2.42
CA ASP A 83 15.78 9.86 2.01
C ASP A 83 16.33 9.51 0.62
N LEU A 84 16.34 10.50 -0.28
CA LEU A 84 16.95 10.36 -1.62
C LEU A 84 18.44 9.99 -1.56
N ASN A 85 19.14 10.41 -0.50
CA ASN A 85 20.56 10.18 -0.31
C ASN A 85 20.88 8.81 0.34
N ALA A 86 19.87 8.06 0.79
CA ALA A 86 20.04 6.71 1.32
C ALA A 86 20.30 5.73 0.16
N LEU A 87 21.51 5.77 -0.37
CA LEU A 87 21.98 4.98 -1.51
C LEU A 87 23.14 4.05 -1.08
N PRO A 88 23.30 2.90 -1.75
CA PRO A 88 24.48 2.06 -1.58
C PRO A 88 25.77 2.79 -1.95
N ASP A 89 26.91 2.32 -1.43
CA ASP A 89 28.21 2.84 -1.76
C ASP A 89 28.46 2.87 -3.27
N GLY A 90 29.05 3.96 -3.77
CA GLY A 90 29.35 4.16 -5.19
C GLY A 90 28.22 4.78 -6.00
N PHE A 91 27.05 5.04 -5.39
CA PHE A 91 25.96 5.76 -6.05
C PHE A 91 25.77 7.15 -5.44
N SER A 92 25.29 8.07 -6.25
CA SER A 92 24.92 9.43 -5.85
C SER A 92 23.59 9.82 -6.49
N VAL A 93 22.90 10.75 -5.86
CA VAL A 93 21.66 11.30 -6.42
C VAL A 93 21.98 12.09 -7.69
N PRO A 94 21.40 11.75 -8.85
CA PRO A 94 21.59 12.52 -10.09
C PRO A 94 21.16 13.97 -9.94
N ASP A 95 21.90 14.87 -10.58
CA ASP A 95 21.55 16.29 -10.60
C ASP A 95 20.13 16.49 -11.15
N GLY A 96 19.33 17.28 -10.42
CA GLY A 96 17.95 17.56 -10.78
C GLY A 96 16.93 16.47 -10.41
N ARG A 97 17.34 15.35 -9.82
CA ARG A 97 16.39 14.34 -9.31
C ARG A 97 15.72 14.83 -8.04
N VAL A 98 14.40 14.92 -8.07
CA VAL A 98 13.52 15.21 -6.90
C VAL A 98 12.56 14.05 -6.60
N LYS A 99 12.44 13.10 -7.53
CA LYS A 99 11.52 11.97 -7.42
C LYS A 99 12.10 10.93 -6.45
N PRO A 100 11.31 10.43 -5.46
CA PRO A 100 11.70 9.31 -4.61
C PRO A 100 12.08 8.06 -5.43
N TRP A 101 12.82 7.15 -4.82
CA TRP A 101 13.31 5.93 -5.49
C TRP A 101 12.23 4.84 -5.67
N GLY A 102 10.99 5.07 -5.24
CA GLY A 102 9.87 4.16 -5.39
C GLY A 102 9.50 3.43 -4.10
N THR A 103 8.45 2.58 -4.19
CA THR A 103 7.84 1.90 -3.02
C THR A 103 8.74 0.84 -2.39
N GLY A 104 9.58 0.16 -3.17
CA GLY A 104 10.58 -0.78 -2.62
C GLY A 104 11.61 -0.08 -1.74
N HIS A 105 12.14 1.08 -2.18
CA HIS A 105 13.05 1.88 -1.37
C HIS A 105 12.34 2.49 -0.14
N ALA A 106 11.06 2.85 -0.26
CA ALA A 106 10.28 3.31 0.88
C ALA A 106 10.23 2.22 1.96
N VAL A 107 9.86 1.00 1.60
CA VAL A 107 9.80 -0.14 2.55
C VAL A 107 11.18 -0.49 3.10
N LEU A 108 12.23 -0.41 2.28
CA LEU A 108 13.62 -0.61 2.74
C LEU A 108 14.01 0.35 3.89
N SER A 109 13.45 1.57 3.92
CA SER A 109 13.68 2.53 5.01
C SER A 109 13.21 2.03 6.39
N CYS A 110 12.39 0.97 6.44
CA CYS A 110 11.93 0.36 7.70
C CYS A 110 12.96 -0.56 8.35
N ARG A 111 14.09 -0.84 7.69
CA ARG A 111 15.15 -1.70 8.21
C ARG A 111 15.67 -1.17 9.54
N GLY A 112 15.78 -2.06 10.54
CA GLY A 112 16.19 -1.72 11.91
C GLY A 112 15.09 -1.11 12.80
N VAL A 113 13.88 -0.86 12.24
CA VAL A 113 12.70 -0.39 13.00
C VAL A 113 11.58 -1.42 13.00
N VAL A 114 11.43 -2.15 11.89
CA VAL A 114 10.55 -3.31 11.77
C VAL A 114 11.39 -4.56 11.91
N ASP A 115 11.06 -5.40 12.86
CA ASP A 115 11.83 -6.58 13.27
C ASP A 115 10.97 -7.85 13.39
N GLY A 116 9.84 -7.91 12.71
CA GLY A 116 8.89 -9.03 12.67
C GLY A 116 7.98 -8.95 11.44
N PRO A 117 6.89 -9.73 11.41
CA PRO A 117 5.93 -9.65 10.32
C PRO A 117 5.29 -8.26 10.25
N PHE A 118 4.94 -7.81 9.05
CA PHE A 118 4.33 -6.50 8.88
C PHE A 118 3.43 -6.42 7.64
N ALA A 119 2.41 -5.57 7.72
CA ALA A 119 1.61 -5.18 6.57
C ALA A 119 2.05 -3.81 6.05
N VAL A 120 1.99 -3.62 4.73
CA VAL A 120 2.29 -2.35 4.05
C VAL A 120 1.04 -1.83 3.37
N ILE A 121 0.74 -0.54 3.54
CA ILE A 121 -0.38 0.15 2.88
C ILE A 121 0.04 1.54 2.38
N ASN A 122 -0.75 2.10 1.47
CA ASN A 122 -0.66 3.50 1.08
C ASN A 122 -1.40 4.39 2.10
N ALA A 123 -0.92 5.60 2.33
CA ALA A 123 -1.52 6.55 3.28
C ALA A 123 -2.80 7.22 2.77
N ASP A 124 -3.07 7.15 1.47
CA ASP A 124 -4.16 7.85 0.80
C ASP A 124 -5.30 6.95 0.32
N ASP A 125 -5.28 5.68 0.78
CA ASP A 125 -6.25 4.65 0.43
C ASP A 125 -7.05 4.18 1.65
N TYR A 126 -8.35 3.95 1.45
CA TYR A 126 -9.24 3.25 2.38
C TYR A 126 -9.40 1.81 1.92
N TYR A 127 -9.04 0.87 2.77
CA TYR A 127 -8.96 -0.55 2.44
C TYR A 127 -10.16 -1.37 2.93
N GLY A 128 -10.90 -0.88 3.93
CA GLY A 128 -11.97 -1.62 4.59
C GLY A 128 -11.49 -2.48 5.77
N SER A 129 -12.37 -2.68 6.73
CA SER A 129 -12.04 -3.34 8.00
C SER A 129 -11.72 -4.82 7.84
N HIS A 130 -12.35 -5.50 6.88
CA HIS A 130 -12.16 -6.92 6.64
C HIS A 130 -10.75 -7.21 6.11
N ALA A 131 -10.22 -6.33 5.26
CA ALA A 131 -8.86 -6.44 4.73
C ALA A 131 -7.80 -6.49 5.85
N PHE A 132 -7.91 -5.63 6.87
CA PHE A 132 -6.99 -5.62 8.00
C PHE A 132 -7.12 -6.86 8.88
N ALA A 133 -8.35 -7.35 9.10
CA ALA A 133 -8.58 -8.58 9.87
C ALA A 133 -7.93 -9.79 9.20
N MET A 134 -8.12 -9.95 7.88
CA MET A 134 -7.48 -11.03 7.10
C MET A 134 -5.96 -10.92 7.12
N ALA A 135 -5.42 -9.71 6.90
CA ALA A 135 -3.98 -9.48 6.92
C ALA A 135 -3.36 -9.82 8.28
N TYR A 136 -3.98 -9.37 9.38
CA TYR A 136 -3.51 -9.68 10.72
C TYR A 136 -3.54 -11.18 11.02
N GLN A 137 -4.65 -11.84 10.68
CA GLN A 137 -4.78 -13.29 10.84
C GLN A 137 -3.68 -14.04 10.09
N TYR A 138 -3.44 -13.72 8.84
CA TYR A 138 -2.39 -14.36 8.05
C TYR A 138 -1.00 -14.13 8.64
N LEU A 139 -0.66 -12.90 9.01
CA LEU A 139 0.65 -12.55 9.56
C LEU A 139 0.91 -13.13 10.96
N THR A 140 -0.12 -13.56 11.66
CA THR A 140 -0.01 -14.25 12.97
C THR A 140 -0.02 -15.77 12.87
N SER A 141 -0.34 -16.35 11.70
CA SER A 141 -0.41 -17.80 11.45
C SER A 141 0.91 -18.38 10.89
N GLU A 142 2.05 -17.78 11.21
CA GLU A 142 3.38 -18.21 10.71
C GLU A 142 3.68 -19.71 10.91
N ASP A 143 3.23 -20.30 12.05
CA ASP A 143 3.42 -21.73 12.33
C ASP A 143 2.56 -22.66 11.47
N GLU A 144 1.59 -22.09 10.73
CA GLU A 144 0.71 -22.83 9.81
C GLU A 144 1.25 -22.79 8.37
N GLN A 145 2.34 -22.03 8.13
CA GLN A 145 2.95 -21.92 6.80
C GLN A 145 3.76 -23.20 6.47
N PRO A 146 3.78 -23.60 5.18
CA PRO A 146 4.57 -24.76 4.77
C PRO A 146 6.07 -24.58 5.03
N GLU A 147 6.73 -25.65 5.50
CA GLU A 147 8.19 -25.71 5.61
C GLU A 147 8.81 -26.10 4.26
N ASP A 148 8.65 -25.25 3.23
CA ASP A 148 9.13 -25.50 1.86
C ASP A 148 10.36 -24.68 1.49
N GLY A 149 10.92 -23.94 2.46
CA GLY A 149 12.12 -23.13 2.30
C GLY A 149 11.88 -21.80 1.57
N LYS A 150 10.61 -21.44 1.31
CA LYS A 150 10.24 -20.16 0.69
C LYS A 150 9.84 -19.11 1.72
N TYR A 151 9.88 -17.87 1.28
CA TYR A 151 9.23 -16.78 2.00
C TYR A 151 7.72 -16.83 1.73
N HIS A 152 6.92 -16.82 2.78
CA HIS A 152 5.46 -16.80 2.67
C HIS A 152 4.95 -15.38 2.89
N TYR A 153 4.51 -14.75 1.83
CA TYR A 153 3.96 -13.39 1.81
C TYR A 153 2.46 -13.44 1.53
N MET A 154 1.80 -12.31 1.74
CA MET A 154 0.41 -12.16 1.34
C MET A 154 0.17 -10.82 0.65
N MET A 155 -0.93 -10.77 -0.10
CA MET A 155 -1.49 -9.54 -0.67
C MET A 155 -3.01 -9.58 -0.49
N VAL A 156 -3.60 -8.44 -0.12
CA VAL A 156 -5.06 -8.32 -0.18
C VAL A 156 -5.46 -7.94 -1.60
N GLY A 157 -6.25 -8.81 -2.22
CA GLY A 157 -6.78 -8.63 -3.57
C GLY A 157 -8.23 -8.16 -3.53
N TYR A 158 -8.58 -7.20 -4.36
CA TYR A 158 -9.92 -6.63 -4.48
C TYR A 158 -10.52 -6.99 -5.83
N GLN A 159 -11.83 -7.20 -5.90
CA GLN A 159 -12.51 -7.26 -7.19
C GLN A 159 -12.31 -5.93 -7.91
N ILE A 160 -11.94 -5.98 -9.20
CA ILE A 160 -11.59 -4.78 -9.98
C ILE A 160 -12.70 -3.72 -9.94
N GLU A 161 -13.96 -4.16 -9.97
CA GLU A 161 -15.14 -3.31 -9.94
C GLU A 161 -15.24 -2.47 -8.65
N ASN A 162 -14.68 -2.98 -7.55
CA ASN A 162 -14.64 -2.31 -6.26
C ASN A 162 -13.51 -1.28 -6.14
N THR A 163 -12.71 -1.07 -7.19
CA THR A 163 -11.52 -0.22 -7.18
C THR A 163 -11.55 0.91 -8.22
N LEU A 164 -12.64 1.03 -8.96
CA LEU A 164 -12.81 2.05 -10.01
C LEU A 164 -13.31 3.38 -9.45
N THR A 165 -13.13 4.44 -10.23
CA THR A 165 -13.72 5.77 -10.01
C THR A 165 -14.61 6.15 -11.20
N GLU A 166 -15.61 6.98 -10.94
CA GLU A 166 -16.47 7.57 -11.99
C GLU A 166 -15.81 8.81 -12.64
N ASN A 167 -14.69 9.30 -12.09
CA ASN A 167 -14.10 10.59 -12.48
C ASN A 167 -12.91 10.45 -13.43
N GLY A 168 -12.67 9.25 -14.00
CA GLY A 168 -11.60 9.04 -14.96
C GLY A 168 -11.05 7.62 -14.90
N TYR A 169 -9.82 7.46 -15.36
CA TYR A 169 -9.15 6.17 -15.38
C TYR A 169 -8.31 5.95 -14.11
N VAL A 170 -8.05 4.69 -13.82
CA VAL A 170 -7.19 4.25 -12.71
C VAL A 170 -6.05 3.36 -13.22
N SER A 171 -4.98 3.25 -12.43
CA SER A 171 -3.92 2.27 -12.64
C SER A 171 -4.02 1.17 -11.59
N ARG A 172 -3.97 -0.12 -12.00
CA ARG A 172 -4.06 -1.27 -11.10
C ARG A 172 -3.16 -2.40 -11.57
N GLY A 173 -2.57 -3.11 -10.63
CA GLY A 173 -1.96 -4.40 -10.88
C GLY A 173 -3.05 -5.48 -10.98
N ILE A 174 -3.33 -5.98 -12.17
CA ILE A 174 -4.27 -7.09 -12.38
C ILE A 174 -3.53 -8.40 -12.08
N CYS A 175 -4.09 -9.19 -11.16
CA CYS A 175 -3.46 -10.39 -10.62
C CYS A 175 -3.99 -11.65 -11.27
N GLU A 176 -3.09 -12.57 -11.59
CA GLU A 176 -3.40 -13.96 -11.95
C GLU A 176 -3.06 -14.86 -10.76
N THR A 177 -3.98 -15.73 -10.37
CA THR A 177 -3.81 -16.65 -9.24
C THR A 177 -4.03 -18.09 -9.71
N ASP A 178 -3.40 -19.03 -9.00
CA ASP A 178 -3.76 -20.44 -9.14
C ASP A 178 -5.06 -20.80 -8.39
N THR A 179 -5.43 -22.08 -8.41
CA THR A 179 -6.65 -22.59 -7.77
C THR A 179 -6.68 -22.47 -6.26
N ASP A 180 -5.51 -22.30 -5.64
CA ASP A 180 -5.32 -22.13 -4.20
C ASP A 180 -5.07 -20.68 -3.81
N ASP A 181 -5.40 -19.71 -4.69
CA ASP A 181 -5.22 -18.28 -4.51
C ASP A 181 -3.77 -17.85 -4.27
N TYR A 182 -2.77 -18.55 -4.81
CA TYR A 182 -1.41 -18.06 -4.84
C TYR A 182 -1.15 -17.25 -6.10
N LEU A 183 -0.54 -16.08 -5.92
CA LEU A 183 -0.20 -15.16 -6.99
C LEU A 183 0.80 -15.82 -7.96
N GLN A 184 0.44 -15.82 -9.24
CA GLN A 184 1.27 -16.33 -10.33
C GLN A 184 1.87 -15.20 -11.15
N ASP A 185 1.11 -14.13 -11.37
CA ASP A 185 1.54 -12.96 -12.13
C ASP A 185 0.77 -11.72 -11.68
N ILE A 186 1.37 -10.55 -11.90
CA ILE A 186 0.75 -9.25 -11.66
C ILE A 186 1.09 -8.30 -12.79
N ASN A 187 0.08 -7.89 -13.54
CA ASN A 187 0.21 -7.04 -14.71
C ASN A 187 -0.30 -5.63 -14.41
N GLU A 188 0.61 -4.66 -14.33
CA GLU A 188 0.25 -3.26 -14.13
C GLU A 188 -0.42 -2.71 -15.39
N ARG A 189 -1.69 -2.31 -15.26
CA ARG A 189 -2.48 -1.63 -16.29
C ARG A 189 -2.68 -0.17 -15.88
N THR A 190 -2.06 0.72 -16.62
CA THR A 190 -1.97 2.15 -16.26
C THR A 190 -3.19 2.96 -16.64
N HIS A 191 -4.08 2.41 -17.48
CA HIS A 191 -5.29 3.08 -17.92
C HIS A 191 -6.45 2.09 -17.97
N ILE A 192 -7.17 1.98 -16.84
CA ILE A 192 -8.38 1.17 -16.70
C ILE A 192 -9.56 2.08 -16.44
N GLU A 193 -10.68 1.86 -17.12
CA GLU A 193 -11.93 2.60 -16.88
C GLU A 193 -13.15 1.71 -17.12
N LYS A 194 -14.30 2.16 -16.60
CA LYS A 194 -15.59 1.57 -16.89
C LYS A 194 -16.10 2.06 -18.25
N ARG A 195 -16.46 1.13 -19.12
CA ARG A 195 -16.98 1.38 -20.47
C ARG A 195 -18.34 0.74 -20.63
N GLY A 196 -19.39 1.48 -20.34
CA GLY A 196 -20.73 0.92 -20.24
C GLY A 196 -20.83 -0.05 -19.06
N GLU A 197 -21.17 -1.29 -19.31
CA GLU A 197 -21.26 -2.35 -18.29
C GLU A 197 -19.92 -3.07 -18.03
N GLU A 198 -18.91 -2.86 -18.88
CA GLU A 198 -17.64 -3.58 -18.85
C GLU A 198 -16.53 -2.72 -18.22
N THR A 199 -15.56 -3.39 -17.58
CA THR A 199 -14.27 -2.81 -17.20
C THR A 199 -13.25 -3.15 -18.29
N ALA A 200 -12.51 -2.16 -18.79
CA ALA A 200 -11.53 -2.38 -19.83
C ALA A 200 -10.28 -1.50 -19.64
N TYR A 201 -9.16 -1.93 -20.22
CA TYR A 201 -7.93 -1.16 -20.24
C TYR A 201 -7.44 -0.88 -21.66
N THR A 202 -6.61 0.14 -21.79
CA THR A 202 -5.90 0.48 -23.01
C THR A 202 -4.41 0.67 -22.74
N GLU A 203 -3.57 0.34 -23.72
CA GLU A 203 -2.12 0.55 -23.70
C GLU A 203 -1.64 1.50 -24.81
N ASP A 204 -2.56 2.02 -25.62
CA ASP A 204 -2.30 2.81 -26.82
C ASP A 204 -3.13 4.11 -26.88
N ASP A 205 -3.33 4.74 -25.72
CA ASP A 205 -4.07 5.99 -25.55
C ASP A 205 -5.53 5.90 -26.06
N GLY A 206 -6.18 4.76 -25.84
CA GLY A 206 -7.60 4.57 -26.11
C GLY A 206 -7.94 4.15 -27.55
N LYS A 207 -6.94 3.80 -28.37
CA LYS A 207 -7.19 3.30 -29.74
C LYS A 207 -7.75 1.89 -29.73
N THR A 208 -7.22 1.04 -28.85
CA THR A 208 -7.72 -0.32 -28.61
C THR A 208 -8.05 -0.52 -27.15
N TRP A 209 -9.09 -1.32 -26.89
CA TRP A 209 -9.54 -1.63 -25.54
C TRP A 209 -9.63 -3.14 -25.36
N VAL A 210 -9.16 -3.60 -24.22
CA VAL A 210 -9.20 -5.00 -23.82
C VAL A 210 -10.06 -5.12 -22.58
N THR A 211 -11.12 -5.90 -22.65
CA THR A 211 -12.03 -6.15 -21.52
C THR A 211 -11.30 -6.93 -20.43
N ILE A 212 -11.44 -6.48 -19.19
CA ILE A 212 -11.02 -7.19 -17.98
C ILE A 212 -12.23 -8.03 -17.53
N PRO A 213 -12.10 -9.35 -17.36
CA PRO A 213 -13.19 -10.18 -16.89
C PRO A 213 -13.75 -9.71 -15.55
N GLU A 214 -15.06 -9.80 -15.37
CA GLU A 214 -15.73 -9.49 -14.12
C GLU A 214 -15.18 -10.35 -12.98
N GLY A 215 -14.99 -9.75 -11.81
CA GLY A 215 -14.41 -10.41 -10.63
C GLY A 215 -12.89 -10.62 -10.71
N SER A 216 -12.22 -10.09 -11.74
CA SER A 216 -10.75 -10.08 -11.77
C SER A 216 -10.18 -9.41 -10.52
N ILE A 217 -9.06 -9.93 -10.04
CA ILE A 217 -8.43 -9.44 -8.82
C ILE A 217 -7.43 -8.33 -9.13
N ALA A 218 -7.58 -7.22 -8.43
CA ALA A 218 -6.69 -6.07 -8.49
C ALA A 218 -5.90 -5.92 -7.19
N SER A 219 -4.61 -5.63 -7.32
CA SER A 219 -3.76 -5.19 -6.22
C SER A 219 -3.99 -3.70 -5.94
N MET A 220 -4.24 -3.40 -4.66
CA MET A 220 -4.32 -2.03 -4.15
C MET A 220 -3.12 -1.69 -3.26
N ASN A 221 -2.02 -2.40 -3.46
CA ASN A 221 -0.76 -2.20 -2.75
C ASN A 221 -0.83 -2.48 -1.24
N MET A 222 -1.75 -3.35 -0.82
CA MET A 222 -1.81 -3.88 0.54
C MET A 222 -1.12 -5.23 0.59
N TRP A 223 0.08 -5.25 1.14
CA TRP A 223 0.97 -6.41 1.20
C TRP A 223 1.27 -6.80 2.64
N GLY A 224 1.60 -8.07 2.85
CA GLY A 224 2.14 -8.55 4.12
C GLY A 224 3.40 -9.38 3.92
N PHE A 225 4.39 -9.14 4.76
CA PHE A 225 5.71 -9.67 4.63
C PHE A 225 6.27 -10.15 5.97
N THR A 226 7.26 -11.03 5.90
CA THR A 226 8.25 -11.24 6.96
C THR A 226 9.45 -10.29 6.77
N GLU A 227 10.36 -10.23 7.74
CA GLU A 227 11.58 -9.40 7.64
C GLU A 227 12.45 -9.73 6.42
N SER A 228 12.32 -10.92 5.85
CA SER A 228 13.09 -11.37 4.69
C SER A 228 12.99 -10.41 3.51
N ILE A 229 11.85 -9.76 3.30
CA ILE A 229 11.68 -8.79 2.21
C ILE A 229 12.64 -7.60 2.33
N LEU A 230 12.96 -7.15 3.56
CA LEU A 230 13.89 -6.03 3.78
C LEU A 230 15.31 -6.39 3.32
N THR A 231 15.72 -7.65 3.55
CA THR A 231 17.00 -8.16 3.06
C THR A 231 17.04 -8.28 1.54
N GLU A 232 15.97 -8.80 0.93
CA GLU A 232 15.87 -8.93 -0.52
C GLU A 232 15.82 -7.55 -1.21
N LEU A 233 15.11 -6.60 -0.63
CA LEU A 233 15.06 -5.23 -1.13
C LEU A 233 16.45 -4.59 -1.12
N GLU A 234 17.21 -4.73 -0.04
CA GLU A 234 18.57 -4.17 0.05
C GLU A 234 19.51 -4.77 -0.96
N GLN A 235 19.54 -6.11 -1.05
CA GLN A 235 20.43 -6.82 -1.98
C GLN A 235 20.17 -6.49 -3.44
N ARG A 236 18.91 -6.30 -3.83
CA ARG A 236 18.50 -6.02 -5.21
C ARG A 236 18.58 -4.55 -5.59
N PHE A 237 18.58 -3.64 -4.61
CA PHE A 237 18.57 -2.19 -4.90
C PHE A 237 19.82 -1.74 -5.66
N THR A 238 20.99 -2.28 -5.33
CA THR A 238 22.26 -1.99 -6.06
C THR A 238 22.17 -2.40 -7.54
N ALA A 239 21.66 -3.59 -7.83
CA ALA A 239 21.50 -4.08 -9.19
C ALA A 239 20.47 -3.24 -9.96
N PHE A 240 19.36 -2.86 -9.31
CA PHE A 240 18.38 -1.94 -9.88
C PHE A 240 19.00 -0.60 -10.28
N LEU A 241 19.78 0.02 -9.40
CA LEU A 241 20.45 1.31 -9.67
C LEU A 241 21.44 1.18 -10.82
N THR A 242 22.27 0.14 -10.82
CA THR A 242 23.25 -0.11 -11.90
C THR A 242 22.59 -0.21 -13.27
N LYS A 243 21.43 -0.86 -13.35
CA LYS A 243 20.69 -1.08 -14.60
C LYS A 243 19.92 0.17 -15.05
N ASN A 244 19.25 0.86 -14.11
CA ASN A 244 18.22 1.84 -14.46
C ASN A 244 18.70 3.29 -14.41
N LEU A 245 19.68 3.63 -13.58
CA LEU A 245 20.22 5.00 -13.50
C LEU A 245 20.78 5.51 -14.84
N PRO A 246 21.57 4.73 -15.60
CA PRO A 246 22.08 5.20 -16.90
C PRO A 246 20.96 5.48 -17.92
N VAL A 247 19.82 4.79 -17.80
CA VAL A 247 18.71 4.89 -18.77
C VAL A 247 17.73 5.99 -18.41
N ASN A 248 17.39 6.10 -17.11
CA ASN A 248 16.37 7.06 -16.64
C ASN A 248 16.74 7.64 -15.27
N PRO A 249 17.78 8.50 -15.19
CA PRO A 249 18.34 8.98 -13.93
C PRO A 249 17.35 9.76 -13.07
N LEU A 250 16.42 10.49 -13.70
CA LEU A 250 15.51 11.38 -12.98
C LEU A 250 14.20 10.73 -12.53
N LYS A 251 13.80 9.61 -13.16
CA LYS A 251 12.45 9.07 -12.98
C LYS A 251 12.39 7.56 -12.69
N CYS A 252 13.51 6.81 -12.77
CA CYS A 252 13.46 5.36 -12.46
C CYS A 252 12.99 5.15 -11.02
N GLU A 253 12.14 4.14 -10.81
CA GLU A 253 11.56 3.80 -9.52
C GLU A 253 11.74 2.31 -9.23
N TYR A 254 12.19 2.02 -8.03
CA TYR A 254 12.33 0.68 -7.47
C TYR A 254 11.01 0.29 -6.82
N PHE A 255 10.15 -0.39 -7.56
CA PHE A 255 8.82 -0.75 -7.12
C PHE A 255 8.82 -2.03 -6.28
N LEU A 256 8.08 -2.03 -5.17
CA LEU A 256 7.90 -3.20 -4.31
C LEU A 256 7.30 -4.41 -5.06
N PRO A 257 6.23 -4.26 -5.87
CA PRO A 257 5.69 -5.38 -6.64
C PRO A 257 6.69 -6.01 -7.62
N PHE A 258 7.61 -5.22 -8.17
CA PHE A 258 8.66 -5.74 -9.05
C PHE A 258 9.60 -6.72 -8.33
N VAL A 259 9.99 -6.39 -7.09
CA VAL A 259 10.84 -7.29 -6.27
C VAL A 259 10.08 -8.57 -5.90
N VAL A 260 8.81 -8.45 -5.58
CA VAL A 260 7.95 -9.61 -5.30
C VAL A 260 7.85 -10.51 -6.53
N ASP A 261 7.64 -9.95 -7.73
CA ASP A 261 7.60 -10.69 -8.99
C ASP A 261 8.92 -11.42 -9.28
N GLU A 262 10.08 -10.76 -9.05
CA GLU A 262 11.38 -11.43 -9.18
C GLU A 262 11.49 -12.62 -8.22
N LEU A 263 11.07 -12.48 -6.96
CA LEU A 263 11.12 -13.55 -5.97
C LEU A 263 10.19 -14.73 -6.32
N LEU A 264 9.02 -14.45 -6.91
CA LEU A 264 8.12 -15.49 -7.43
C LEU A 264 8.79 -16.27 -8.57
N LYS A 265 9.38 -15.57 -9.55
CA LYS A 265 10.08 -16.17 -10.70
C LYS A 265 11.32 -16.99 -10.29
N GLU A 266 11.99 -16.57 -9.22
CA GLU A 266 13.12 -17.30 -8.62
C GLU A 266 12.66 -18.46 -7.72
N HIS A 267 11.37 -18.66 -7.52
CA HIS A 267 10.78 -19.64 -6.60
C HIS A 267 11.24 -19.48 -5.13
N LYS A 268 11.67 -18.27 -4.75
CA LYS A 268 12.08 -17.92 -3.39
C LYS A 268 10.93 -17.52 -2.49
N ALA A 269 9.82 -17.06 -3.07
CA ALA A 269 8.66 -16.66 -2.33
C ALA A 269 7.37 -17.29 -2.92
N SER A 270 6.36 -17.36 -2.07
CA SER A 270 4.96 -17.53 -2.46
C SER A 270 4.14 -16.38 -1.88
N VAL A 271 3.11 -15.96 -2.59
CA VAL A 271 2.23 -14.88 -2.16
C VAL A 271 0.79 -15.38 -2.15
N LYS A 272 0.19 -15.48 -0.97
CA LYS A 272 -1.23 -15.79 -0.82
C LYS A 272 -2.06 -14.54 -1.11
N VAL A 273 -3.00 -14.64 -2.03
CA VAL A 273 -3.96 -13.56 -2.32
C VAL A 273 -5.18 -13.73 -1.42
N LEU A 274 -5.37 -12.79 -0.50
CA LEU A 274 -6.53 -12.75 0.40
C LEU A 274 -7.62 -11.92 -0.28
N ARG A 275 -8.67 -12.59 -0.77
CA ARG A 275 -9.74 -11.93 -1.53
C ARG A 275 -10.65 -11.13 -0.62
N SER A 276 -10.67 -9.80 -0.78
CA SER A 276 -11.57 -8.91 -0.06
C SER A 276 -12.80 -8.56 -0.89
N ALA A 277 -13.97 -8.61 -0.25
CA ALA A 277 -15.22 -8.07 -0.78
C ALA A 277 -15.42 -6.59 -0.42
N ASP A 278 -14.51 -6.00 0.38
CA ASP A 278 -14.58 -4.59 0.76
C ASP A 278 -14.52 -3.70 -0.49
N LYS A 279 -15.20 -2.57 -0.43
CA LYS A 279 -15.04 -1.53 -1.43
C LYS A 279 -13.84 -0.66 -1.03
N TRP A 280 -12.91 -0.54 -1.95
CA TRP A 280 -11.80 0.39 -1.84
C TRP A 280 -12.27 1.82 -2.15
N TYR A 281 -11.73 2.79 -1.45
CA TYR A 281 -11.91 4.20 -1.76
C TYR A 281 -10.56 4.91 -1.71
N GLY A 282 -10.32 5.77 -2.68
CA GLY A 282 -9.16 6.64 -2.72
C GLY A 282 -9.52 7.96 -3.39
N VAL A 283 -8.78 9.00 -3.07
CA VAL A 283 -8.94 10.30 -3.72
C VAL A 283 -7.89 10.40 -4.82
N THR A 284 -8.15 9.79 -5.98
CA THR A 284 -7.27 9.90 -7.15
C THR A 284 -7.41 11.27 -7.79
N TYR A 285 -8.63 11.74 -7.89
CA TYR A 285 -9.00 13.07 -8.39
C TYR A 285 -9.66 13.88 -7.26
N LYS A 286 -9.63 15.22 -7.34
CA LYS A 286 -10.35 16.07 -6.36
C LYS A 286 -11.84 15.78 -6.31
N GLU A 287 -12.38 15.40 -7.45
CA GLU A 287 -13.78 15.06 -7.67
C GLU A 287 -14.21 13.78 -6.95
N ASP A 288 -13.26 12.92 -6.55
CA ASP A 288 -13.54 11.70 -5.77
C ASP A 288 -13.89 12.01 -4.31
N LYS A 289 -13.40 13.13 -3.77
CA LYS A 289 -13.55 13.48 -2.34
C LYS A 289 -15.00 13.48 -1.85
N PRO A 290 -15.96 14.10 -2.53
CA PRO A 290 -17.37 14.04 -2.09
C PRO A 290 -17.91 12.62 -1.99
N GLN A 291 -17.52 11.72 -2.90
CA GLN A 291 -17.93 10.33 -2.89
C GLN A 291 -17.31 9.59 -1.69
N VAL A 292 -16.02 9.82 -1.42
CA VAL A 292 -15.34 9.25 -0.24
C VAL A 292 -16.00 9.72 1.05
N MET A 293 -16.27 11.02 1.18
CA MET A 293 -16.97 11.57 2.35
C MET A 293 -18.36 10.97 2.54
N ALA A 294 -19.13 10.80 1.45
CA ALA A 294 -20.44 10.17 1.50
C ALA A 294 -20.34 8.69 1.92
N ALA A 295 -19.35 7.95 1.42
CA ALA A 295 -19.10 6.57 1.79
C ALA A 295 -18.75 6.45 3.29
N ILE A 296 -17.82 7.25 3.79
CA ILE A 296 -17.45 7.28 5.21
C ILE A 296 -18.66 7.61 6.09
N ARG A 297 -19.49 8.59 5.71
CA ARG A 297 -20.72 8.90 6.44
C ARG A 297 -21.69 7.71 6.47
N ALA A 298 -21.86 7.01 5.36
CA ALA A 298 -22.69 5.81 5.29
C ALA A 298 -22.17 4.68 6.18
N LEU A 299 -20.85 4.46 6.21
CA LEU A 299 -20.21 3.45 7.06
C LEU A 299 -20.37 3.79 8.55
N LYS A 300 -20.29 5.07 8.94
CA LYS A 300 -20.60 5.53 10.30
C LYS A 300 -22.07 5.30 10.65
N ALA A 301 -23.00 5.64 9.75
CA ALA A 301 -24.43 5.42 9.96
C ALA A 301 -24.81 3.95 10.10
N GLN A 302 -24.05 3.03 9.47
CA GLN A 302 -24.17 1.58 9.64
C GLN A 302 -23.54 1.06 10.94
N GLY A 303 -22.89 1.93 11.72
CA GLY A 303 -22.23 1.56 12.99
C GLY A 303 -20.87 0.89 12.83
N LEU A 304 -20.29 0.87 11.63
CA LEU A 304 -18.94 0.33 11.42
C LEU A 304 -17.88 1.18 12.12
N TYR A 305 -18.06 2.50 12.10
CA TYR A 305 -17.20 3.46 12.78
C TYR A 305 -18.01 4.33 13.76
N PRO A 306 -17.43 4.73 14.91
CA PRO A 306 -18.00 5.78 15.74
C PRO A 306 -17.88 7.14 15.05
N GLU A 307 -18.65 8.13 15.51
CA GLU A 307 -18.56 9.51 14.98
C GLU A 307 -17.13 10.04 15.11
N LYS A 308 -16.50 9.84 16.28
CA LYS A 308 -15.13 10.22 16.57
C LYS A 308 -14.30 8.98 16.82
N LEU A 309 -13.34 8.69 15.93
CA LEU A 309 -12.58 7.45 15.92
C LEU A 309 -11.72 7.23 17.19
N TRP A 310 -11.17 8.32 17.75
CA TRP A 310 -10.11 8.24 18.75
C TRP A 310 -10.54 8.66 20.16
N GLU A 311 -11.81 9.03 20.35
CA GLU A 311 -12.36 9.32 21.67
C GLU A 311 -12.86 8.01 22.32
N ASP A 312 -12.57 7.86 23.63
CA ASP A 312 -13.16 6.79 24.45
C ASP A 312 -14.65 7.05 24.62
N LYS A 313 -15.46 5.98 24.53
CA LYS A 313 -16.90 6.05 24.84
C LYS A 313 -17.10 6.28 26.32
#